data_bdb93c0aa044d55519ce6d2edf3153a6
#
_entry.id   bdb93c0aa044d55519ce6d2edf3153a6
#
_cell.length_a   1.000
_cell.length_b   1.000
_cell.length_c   1.000
_cell.angle_alpha   90.00
_cell.angle_beta   90.00
_cell.angle_gamma   90.00
#
_symmetry.space_group_name_H-M   'P 1'
#
loop_
_entity.id
_entity.type
_entity.pdbx_description
1 polymer ?
#
loop_
_entity_poly.entity_id
_entity_poly.type
_entity_poly.pdbx_seq_one_letter_code
_entity_poly.pdbx_strand_id
1 'polypeptide(L)'
;MEIEKKVPAIEKADKIFKYLYYKESATQADISKDLGIPKATTNRLLSVLTELKYLNLEGREYKIGEKFYFFSNKHERYTLIKNIAYPYLEELSLKFKETFKISVLDEDKIRSIGKVESSDFIKISVSENAIFPLHAGAASKLLICQLSEGRLNKLLEKTLPKYTENTITDREELKRELLKININKLSFDNMEHSVNIRAVAVPILDSKNRIVAAVSCPCFPDSLTDERALKIAESMRKSCEEISKRLEYFNK
;
A
#
# COMPACT_ATOMS: atom_id res chain seq x y z
N MET A 1 14.29 6.20 31.51
CA MET A 1 13.13 6.99 31.95
C MET A 1 11.91 6.09 31.77
N GLU A 2 11.49 5.43 32.83
CA GLU A 2 10.30 4.55 32.83
C GLU A 2 9.05 5.40 32.63
N ILE A 3 8.30 5.09 31.57
CA ILE A 3 7.02 5.73 31.29
C ILE A 3 6.00 5.08 32.24
N GLU A 4 5.83 5.67 33.40
CA GLU A 4 4.82 5.27 34.40
C GLU A 4 3.41 5.81 34.05
N LYS A 5 2.95 5.55 32.80
CA LYS A 5 1.58 5.83 32.38
C LYS A 5 0.89 4.52 32.01
N LYS A 6 0.51 3.73 33.03
CA LYS A 6 -0.35 2.58 32.87
C LYS A 6 -1.77 3.04 32.54
N VAL A 7 -2.33 2.57 31.43
CA VAL A 7 -3.77 2.69 31.12
C VAL A 7 -4.43 1.34 31.40
N PRO A 8 -5.00 1.14 32.60
CA PRO A 8 -5.44 -0.18 33.05
C PRO A 8 -6.45 -0.87 32.13
N ALA A 9 -7.26 -0.10 31.38
CA ALA A 9 -8.20 -0.64 30.42
C ALA A 9 -7.51 -1.29 29.21
N ILE A 10 -6.45 -0.65 28.70
CA ILE A 10 -5.67 -1.16 27.57
C ILE A 10 -4.90 -2.42 27.99
N GLU A 11 -4.26 -2.40 29.16
CA GLU A 11 -3.53 -3.57 29.68
C GLU A 11 -4.44 -4.79 29.87
N LYS A 12 -5.67 -4.56 30.35
CA LYS A 12 -6.65 -5.65 30.50
C LYS A 12 -7.15 -6.16 29.16
N ALA A 13 -7.37 -5.27 28.18
CA ALA A 13 -7.74 -5.67 26.83
C ALA A 13 -6.63 -6.50 26.15
N ASP A 14 -5.36 -6.09 26.28
CA ASP A 14 -4.21 -6.85 25.78
C ASP A 14 -4.13 -8.26 26.39
N LYS A 15 -4.36 -8.39 27.73
CA LYS A 15 -4.43 -9.69 28.40
C LYS A 15 -5.56 -10.56 27.83
N ILE A 16 -6.74 -9.99 27.58
CA ILE A 16 -7.88 -10.71 26.98
C ILE A 16 -7.52 -11.19 25.57
N PHE A 17 -6.90 -10.35 24.74
CA PHE A 17 -6.49 -10.73 23.39
C PHE A 17 -5.47 -11.86 23.40
N LYS A 18 -4.42 -11.77 24.22
CA LYS A 18 -3.43 -12.85 24.37
C LYS A 18 -4.06 -14.16 24.85
N TYR A 19 -4.96 -14.08 25.82
CA TYR A 19 -5.65 -15.25 26.35
C TYR A 19 -6.48 -15.94 25.26
N LEU A 20 -7.28 -15.18 24.50
CA LEU A 20 -8.09 -15.71 23.42
C LEU A 20 -7.28 -16.18 22.21
N TYR A 21 -6.11 -15.58 21.97
CA TYR A 21 -5.21 -16.04 20.92
C TYR A 21 -4.71 -17.46 21.16
N TYR A 22 -4.37 -17.81 22.42
CA TYR A 22 -3.87 -19.15 22.75
C TYR A 22 -4.98 -20.17 23.02
N LYS A 23 -6.14 -19.73 23.49
CA LYS A 23 -7.28 -20.62 23.82
C LYS A 23 -8.30 -20.76 22.70
N GLU A 24 -8.15 -19.98 21.62
CA GLU A 24 -9.05 -19.90 20.48
C GLU A 24 -10.44 -19.35 20.82
N SER A 25 -11.07 -19.82 21.89
CA SER A 25 -12.34 -19.30 22.42
C SER A 25 -12.43 -19.44 23.95
N ALA A 26 -13.26 -18.61 24.57
CA ALA A 26 -13.55 -18.70 25.99
C ALA A 26 -14.84 -17.95 26.36
N THR A 27 -15.48 -18.41 27.45
CA THR A 27 -16.63 -17.70 28.02
C THR A 27 -16.20 -16.49 28.86
N GLN A 28 -17.12 -15.55 29.12
CA GLN A 28 -16.86 -14.43 30.03
C GLN A 28 -16.41 -14.90 31.42
N ALA A 29 -16.97 -16.01 31.90
CA ALA A 29 -16.63 -16.56 33.23
C ALA A 29 -15.17 -17.04 33.28
N ASP A 30 -14.72 -17.75 32.24
CA ASP A 30 -13.36 -18.24 32.13
C ASP A 30 -12.36 -17.07 32.06
N ILE A 31 -12.63 -16.07 31.19
CA ILE A 31 -11.79 -14.87 31.03
C ILE A 31 -11.66 -14.12 32.36
N SER A 32 -12.79 -13.93 33.09
CA SER A 32 -12.79 -13.24 34.37
C SER A 32 -11.97 -14.00 35.42
N LYS A 33 -12.16 -15.32 35.51
CA LYS A 33 -11.50 -16.20 36.47
C LYS A 33 -10.01 -16.33 36.20
N ASP A 34 -9.65 -16.70 34.96
CA ASP A 34 -8.27 -17.04 34.60
C ASP A 34 -7.34 -15.80 34.55
N LEU A 35 -7.89 -14.64 34.21
CA LEU A 35 -7.14 -13.38 34.16
C LEU A 35 -7.22 -12.56 35.45
N GLY A 36 -8.03 -13.00 36.44
CA GLY A 36 -8.22 -12.27 37.70
C GLY A 36 -8.89 -10.89 37.51
N ILE A 37 -9.68 -10.70 36.44
CA ILE A 37 -10.35 -9.43 36.14
C ILE A 37 -11.78 -9.50 36.74
N PRO A 38 -12.21 -8.49 37.52
CA PRO A 38 -13.57 -8.50 38.11
C PRO A 38 -14.66 -8.65 37.04
N LYS A 39 -15.69 -9.46 37.28
CA LYS A 39 -16.78 -9.77 36.35
C LYS A 39 -17.39 -8.54 35.67
N ALA A 40 -17.66 -7.47 36.44
CA ALA A 40 -18.23 -6.23 35.91
C ALA A 40 -17.29 -5.55 34.90
N THR A 41 -15.97 -5.53 35.20
CA THR A 41 -14.95 -4.97 34.30
C THR A 41 -14.80 -5.83 33.05
N THR A 42 -14.77 -7.16 33.19
CA THR A 42 -14.70 -8.11 32.08
C THR A 42 -15.89 -7.92 31.16
N ASN A 43 -17.11 -7.88 31.71
CA ASN A 43 -18.33 -7.67 30.93
C ASN A 43 -18.28 -6.38 30.10
N ARG A 44 -17.89 -5.26 30.72
CA ARG A 44 -17.78 -3.97 30.05
C ARG A 44 -16.73 -3.99 28.95
N LEU A 45 -15.56 -4.58 29.20
CA LEU A 45 -14.50 -4.70 28.18
C LEU A 45 -14.95 -5.58 27.02
N LEU A 46 -15.51 -6.77 27.28
CA LEU A 46 -15.97 -7.69 26.25
C LEU A 46 -17.07 -7.06 25.39
N SER A 47 -18.03 -6.34 26.00
CA SER A 47 -19.07 -5.62 25.26
C SER A 47 -18.47 -4.60 24.31
N VAL A 48 -17.61 -3.70 24.80
CA VAL A 48 -16.97 -2.66 23.97
C VAL A 48 -16.07 -3.27 22.89
N LEU A 49 -15.29 -4.28 23.23
CA LEU A 49 -14.39 -4.93 22.26
C LEU A 49 -15.17 -5.67 21.17
N THR A 50 -16.34 -6.22 21.49
CA THR A 50 -17.24 -6.85 20.51
C THR A 50 -17.92 -5.82 19.63
N GLU A 51 -18.44 -4.73 20.21
CA GLU A 51 -19.00 -3.61 19.44
C GLU A 51 -17.99 -3.03 18.46
N LEU A 52 -16.74 -2.87 18.89
CA LEU A 52 -15.64 -2.40 18.05
C LEU A 52 -15.06 -3.46 17.10
N LYS A 53 -15.62 -4.68 17.08
CA LYS A 53 -15.17 -5.80 16.23
C LYS A 53 -13.75 -6.34 16.51
N TYR A 54 -13.18 -6.02 17.66
CA TYR A 54 -11.96 -6.67 18.15
C TYR A 54 -12.21 -8.10 18.64
N LEU A 55 -13.42 -8.38 19.10
CA LEU A 55 -13.89 -9.72 19.46
C LEU A 55 -15.17 -10.05 18.71
N ASN A 56 -15.41 -11.34 18.49
CA ASN A 56 -16.67 -11.90 18.05
C ASN A 56 -17.27 -12.72 19.19
N LEU A 57 -18.60 -12.68 19.33
CA LEU A 57 -19.37 -13.50 20.25
C LEU A 57 -20.16 -14.54 19.47
N GLU A 58 -19.84 -15.81 19.67
CA GLU A 58 -20.55 -16.95 19.08
C GLU A 58 -21.19 -17.77 20.22
N GLY A 59 -22.51 -17.68 20.33
CA GLY A 59 -23.23 -18.28 21.45
C GLY A 59 -22.86 -17.62 22.79
N ARG A 60 -22.03 -18.27 23.61
CA ARG A 60 -21.51 -17.75 24.88
C ARG A 60 -20.00 -17.57 24.90
N GLU A 61 -19.34 -17.85 23.80
CA GLU A 61 -17.87 -17.81 23.68
C GLU A 61 -17.40 -16.61 22.89
N TYR A 62 -16.37 -15.97 23.40
CA TYR A 62 -15.65 -14.89 22.74
C TYR A 62 -14.46 -15.45 22.00
N LYS A 63 -14.22 -14.91 20.78
CA LYS A 63 -13.08 -15.21 19.93
C LYS A 63 -12.43 -13.92 19.45
N ILE A 64 -11.21 -14.01 18.94
CA ILE A 64 -10.56 -12.89 18.25
C ILE A 64 -11.42 -12.47 17.06
N GLY A 65 -11.69 -11.18 16.96
CA GLY A 65 -12.60 -10.61 15.96
C GLY A 65 -11.91 -10.19 14.67
N GLU A 66 -12.75 -9.91 13.68
CA GLU A 66 -12.34 -9.56 12.31
C GLU A 66 -11.47 -8.30 12.20
N LYS A 67 -11.51 -7.40 13.19
CA LYS A 67 -10.73 -6.17 13.18
C LYS A 67 -9.22 -6.42 13.17
N PHE A 68 -8.75 -7.49 13.80
CA PHE A 68 -7.35 -7.88 13.73
C PHE A 68 -6.94 -8.34 12.33
N TYR A 69 -7.81 -9.09 11.62
CA TYR A 69 -7.62 -9.44 10.23
C TYR A 69 -7.60 -8.21 9.33
N PHE A 70 -8.45 -7.23 9.62
CA PHE A 70 -8.47 -5.97 8.88
C PHE A 70 -7.15 -5.20 9.02
N PHE A 71 -6.55 -5.19 10.20
CA PHE A 71 -5.25 -4.53 10.43
C PHE A 71 -4.07 -5.35 9.88
N SER A 72 -4.10 -6.68 9.98
CA SER A 72 -3.05 -7.55 9.45
C SER A 72 -3.10 -7.61 7.91
N ASN A 73 -4.28 -7.74 7.33
CA ASN A 73 -4.47 -7.90 5.88
C ASN A 73 -3.85 -6.78 5.05
N LYS A 74 -3.76 -5.56 5.54
CA LYS A 74 -3.14 -4.46 4.80
C LYS A 74 -1.64 -4.68 4.63
N HIS A 75 -0.95 -5.06 5.69
CA HIS A 75 0.50 -5.31 5.68
C HIS A 75 0.83 -6.63 4.98
N GLU A 76 0.07 -7.68 5.24
CA GLU A 76 0.18 -8.97 4.57
C GLU A 76 -0.06 -8.87 3.05
N ARG A 77 -1.05 -8.07 2.65
CA ARG A 77 -1.32 -7.82 1.22
C ARG A 77 -0.15 -7.13 0.54
N TYR A 78 0.48 -6.14 1.16
CA TYR A 78 1.65 -5.47 0.59
C TYR A 78 2.85 -6.43 0.51
N THR A 79 3.05 -7.24 1.55
CA THR A 79 4.07 -8.29 1.58
C THR A 79 3.82 -9.32 0.49
N LEU A 80 2.59 -9.76 0.30
CA LEU A 80 2.22 -10.70 -0.78
C LEU A 80 2.51 -10.12 -2.17
N ILE A 81 2.07 -8.87 -2.43
CA ILE A 81 2.34 -8.19 -3.70
C ILE A 81 3.86 -8.09 -3.93
N LYS A 82 4.62 -7.65 -2.91
CA LYS A 82 6.07 -7.55 -2.97
C LYS A 82 6.71 -8.89 -3.31
N ASN A 83 6.37 -9.96 -2.60
CA ASN A 83 6.97 -11.29 -2.78
C ASN A 83 6.66 -11.89 -4.16
N ILE A 84 5.44 -11.74 -4.65
CA ILE A 84 5.06 -12.20 -6.00
C ILE A 84 5.78 -11.41 -7.09
N ALA A 85 5.90 -10.09 -6.90
CA ALA A 85 6.48 -9.21 -7.91
C ALA A 85 8.01 -9.28 -7.96
N TYR A 86 8.68 -9.61 -6.85
CA TYR A 86 10.14 -9.51 -6.71
C TYR A 86 10.92 -10.21 -7.83
N PRO A 87 10.65 -11.49 -8.19
CA PRO A 87 11.38 -12.17 -9.27
C PRO A 87 11.26 -11.46 -10.62
N TYR A 88 10.08 -10.90 -10.92
CA TYR A 88 9.86 -10.18 -12.17
C TYR A 88 10.60 -8.83 -12.21
N LEU A 89 10.71 -8.16 -11.06
CA LEU A 89 11.49 -6.93 -10.98
C LEU A 89 12.99 -7.21 -11.11
N GLU A 90 13.48 -8.36 -10.62
CA GLU A 90 14.86 -8.79 -10.82
C GLU A 90 15.16 -9.01 -12.31
N GLU A 91 14.29 -9.72 -13.03
CA GLU A 91 14.42 -9.94 -14.47
C GLU A 91 14.44 -8.61 -15.25
N LEU A 92 13.52 -7.68 -14.91
CA LEU A 92 13.47 -6.36 -15.51
C LEU A 92 14.74 -5.55 -15.21
N SER A 93 15.21 -5.58 -13.96
CA SER A 93 16.41 -4.86 -13.54
C SER A 93 17.66 -5.39 -14.25
N LEU A 94 17.81 -6.69 -14.37
CA LEU A 94 18.90 -7.32 -15.13
C LEU A 94 18.86 -6.94 -16.61
N LYS A 95 17.66 -6.96 -17.21
CA LYS A 95 17.46 -6.69 -18.64
C LYS A 95 17.77 -5.25 -19.02
N PHE A 96 17.30 -4.29 -18.22
CA PHE A 96 17.37 -2.87 -18.54
C PHE A 96 18.49 -2.13 -17.82
N LYS A 97 19.10 -2.74 -16.82
CA LYS A 97 20.11 -2.14 -15.91
C LYS A 97 19.58 -0.90 -15.20
N GLU A 98 18.30 -0.93 -14.83
CA GLU A 98 17.62 0.17 -14.14
C GLU A 98 17.01 -0.34 -12.81
N THR A 99 16.72 0.61 -11.93
CA THR A 99 15.98 0.33 -10.70
C THR A 99 14.50 0.22 -10.99
N PHE A 100 13.84 -0.80 -10.44
CA PHE A 100 12.38 -0.96 -10.48
C PHE A 100 11.81 -0.92 -9.07
N LYS A 101 10.70 -0.25 -8.88
CA LYS A 101 10.02 -0.15 -7.58
C LYS A 101 8.54 -0.43 -7.69
N ILE A 102 7.96 -0.91 -6.57
CA ILE A 102 6.53 -1.12 -6.40
C ILE A 102 6.01 -0.07 -5.44
N SER A 103 4.92 0.59 -5.83
CA SER A 103 4.23 1.57 -5.00
C SER A 103 2.75 1.24 -4.87
N VAL A 104 2.15 1.63 -3.76
CA VAL A 104 0.72 1.48 -3.47
C VAL A 104 0.14 2.81 -2.99
N LEU A 105 -1.16 2.98 -3.17
CA LEU A 105 -1.91 4.04 -2.49
C LEU A 105 -2.31 3.53 -1.10
N ASP A 106 -1.62 4.01 -0.09
CA ASP A 106 -1.84 3.70 1.31
C ASP A 106 -2.58 4.85 2.00
N GLU A 107 -3.90 4.71 2.15
CA GLU A 107 -4.82 5.79 2.55
C GLU A 107 -4.74 6.99 1.59
N ASP A 108 -4.08 8.06 2.03
CA ASP A 108 -3.90 9.30 1.28
C ASP A 108 -2.42 9.56 0.95
N LYS A 109 -1.60 8.48 0.88
CA LYS A 109 -0.15 8.57 0.61
C LYS A 109 0.28 7.54 -0.41
N ILE A 110 1.17 7.92 -1.28
CA ILE A 110 1.85 6.97 -2.17
C ILE A 110 3.06 6.42 -1.43
N ARG A 111 3.07 5.12 -1.17
CA ARG A 111 4.14 4.44 -0.45
C ARG A 111 4.87 3.46 -1.34
N SER A 112 6.20 3.49 -1.32
CA SER A 112 7.04 2.44 -1.90
C SER A 112 7.05 1.23 -0.97
N ILE A 113 6.65 0.05 -1.45
CA ILE A 113 6.60 -1.19 -0.66
C ILE A 113 7.70 -2.17 -1.01
N GLY A 114 8.44 -1.93 -2.10
CA GLY A 114 9.55 -2.77 -2.52
C GLY A 114 10.28 -2.19 -3.71
N LYS A 115 11.50 -2.65 -3.91
CA LYS A 115 12.37 -2.26 -5.03
C LYS A 115 13.35 -3.37 -5.38
N VAL A 116 13.83 -3.36 -6.61
CA VAL A 116 15.06 -4.03 -7.05
C VAL A 116 15.94 -2.95 -7.67
N GLU A 117 17.12 -2.76 -7.11
CA GLU A 117 18.06 -1.75 -7.60
C GLU A 117 18.87 -2.26 -8.78
N SER A 118 19.22 -1.35 -9.68
CA SER A 118 20.18 -1.62 -10.73
C SER A 118 21.49 -2.15 -10.17
N SER A 119 22.12 -3.06 -10.90
CA SER A 119 23.49 -3.53 -10.62
C SER A 119 24.57 -2.52 -11.02
N ASP A 120 24.22 -1.47 -11.76
CA ASP A 120 25.16 -0.46 -12.21
C ASP A 120 25.72 0.35 -11.03
N PHE A 121 26.94 0.83 -11.19
CA PHE A 121 27.62 1.62 -10.17
C PHE A 121 26.91 2.94 -9.87
N ILE A 122 26.41 3.63 -10.94
CA ILE A 122 25.59 4.84 -10.82
C ILE A 122 24.14 4.43 -11.04
N LYS A 123 23.34 4.55 -10.00
CA LYS A 123 21.92 4.14 -10.03
C LYS A 123 21.03 5.05 -9.20
N ILE A 124 19.77 5.08 -9.56
CA ILE A 124 18.75 5.70 -8.72
C ILE A 124 18.36 4.72 -7.62
N SER A 125 18.48 5.15 -6.37
CA SER A 125 18.02 4.39 -5.21
C SER A 125 16.81 5.05 -4.56
N VAL A 126 15.89 4.24 -4.06
CA VAL A 126 14.68 4.69 -3.36
C VAL A 126 14.60 3.94 -2.04
N SER A 127 14.36 4.65 -0.94
CA SER A 127 14.18 4.00 0.36
C SER A 127 12.87 3.19 0.40
N GLU A 128 12.90 2.02 1.04
CA GLU A 128 11.66 1.30 1.34
C GLU A 128 10.79 2.17 2.27
N ASN A 129 9.48 2.08 2.11
CA ASN A 129 8.49 2.90 2.80
C ASN A 129 8.58 4.41 2.52
N ALA A 130 9.38 4.86 1.55
CA ALA A 130 9.39 6.25 1.12
C ALA A 130 7.99 6.69 0.67
N ILE A 131 7.63 7.91 1.06
CA ILE A 131 6.36 8.54 0.70
C ILE A 131 6.60 9.51 -0.45
N PHE A 132 5.73 9.45 -1.44
CA PHE A 132 5.78 10.29 -2.63
C PHE A 132 4.56 11.21 -2.70
N PRO A 133 4.66 12.36 -3.39
CA PRO A 133 3.52 13.23 -3.62
C PRO A 133 2.46 12.53 -4.48
N LEU A 134 1.19 12.91 -4.32
CA LEU A 134 0.08 12.32 -5.06
C LEU A 134 0.08 12.69 -6.55
N HIS A 135 0.46 13.92 -6.87
CA HIS A 135 0.29 14.54 -8.19
C HIS A 135 1.55 14.56 -9.06
N ALA A 136 2.71 14.28 -8.49
CA ALA A 136 3.99 14.27 -9.19
C ALA A 136 4.65 12.89 -9.08
N GLY A 137 5.10 12.36 -10.21
CA GLY A 137 5.67 11.02 -10.30
C GLY A 137 4.76 10.01 -11.01
N ALA A 138 5.36 9.15 -11.83
CA ALA A 138 4.63 8.21 -12.68
C ALA A 138 3.74 7.25 -11.88
N ALA A 139 4.28 6.56 -10.86
CA ALA A 139 3.49 5.65 -10.01
C ALA A 139 2.39 6.37 -9.24
N SER A 140 2.63 7.60 -8.81
CA SER A 140 1.68 8.41 -8.07
C SER A 140 0.43 8.72 -8.90
N LYS A 141 0.60 9.29 -10.06
CA LYS A 141 -0.51 9.61 -10.97
C LYS A 141 -1.27 8.34 -11.39
N LEU A 142 -0.54 7.24 -11.65
CA LEU A 142 -1.16 5.97 -12.01
C LEU A 142 -2.05 5.40 -10.87
N LEU A 143 -1.63 5.50 -9.62
CA LEU A 143 -2.38 4.96 -8.49
C LEU A 143 -3.65 5.76 -8.15
N ILE A 144 -3.67 7.06 -8.47
CA ILE A 144 -4.84 7.90 -8.20
C ILE A 144 -5.79 8.05 -9.40
N CYS A 145 -5.38 7.65 -10.62
CA CYS A 145 -6.16 7.88 -11.85
C CYS A 145 -7.53 7.17 -11.88
N GLN A 146 -7.71 6.11 -11.09
CA GLN A 146 -8.97 5.35 -11.01
C GLN A 146 -9.87 5.74 -9.84
N LEU A 147 -9.45 6.71 -9.02
CA LEU A 147 -10.26 7.14 -7.88
C LEU A 147 -11.55 7.80 -8.35
N SER A 148 -12.62 7.61 -7.56
CA SER A 148 -13.85 8.37 -7.80
C SER A 148 -13.60 9.86 -7.69
N GLU A 149 -14.34 10.66 -8.43
CA GLU A 149 -14.17 12.11 -8.45
C GLU A 149 -14.22 12.73 -7.05
N GLY A 150 -15.17 12.30 -6.20
CA GLY A 150 -15.28 12.79 -4.83
C GLY A 150 -14.02 12.48 -3.99
N ARG A 151 -13.44 11.26 -4.12
CA ARG A 151 -12.21 10.90 -3.41
C ARG A 151 -11.00 11.65 -3.97
N LEU A 152 -10.92 11.78 -5.28
CA LEU A 152 -9.85 12.53 -5.94
C LEU A 152 -9.87 14.00 -5.52
N ASN A 153 -11.04 14.65 -5.57
CA ASN A 153 -11.20 16.04 -5.14
C ASN A 153 -10.74 16.22 -3.69
N LYS A 154 -11.18 15.33 -2.77
CA LYS A 154 -10.76 15.37 -1.36
C LYS A 154 -9.23 15.25 -1.19
N LEU A 155 -8.58 14.36 -1.95
CA LEU A 155 -7.12 14.21 -1.92
C LEU A 155 -6.38 15.45 -2.46
N LEU A 156 -6.97 16.11 -3.44
CA LEU A 156 -6.42 17.28 -4.12
C LEU A 156 -6.93 18.62 -3.55
N GLU A 157 -7.72 18.62 -2.45
CA GLU A 157 -8.19 19.84 -1.78
C GLU A 157 -7.04 20.74 -1.32
N LYS A 158 -5.93 20.14 -0.93
CA LYS A 158 -4.71 20.85 -0.53
C LYS A 158 -4.00 21.42 -1.76
N THR A 159 -3.22 22.45 -1.55
CA THR A 159 -2.32 23.00 -2.57
C THR A 159 -1.44 21.88 -3.12
N LEU A 160 -1.28 21.85 -4.45
CA LEU A 160 -0.35 20.93 -5.13
C LEU A 160 1.04 21.58 -5.15
N PRO A 161 2.01 21.13 -4.32
CA PRO A 161 3.33 21.75 -4.28
C PRO A 161 4.05 21.67 -5.63
N LYS A 162 4.69 22.76 -6.02
CA LYS A 162 5.55 22.79 -7.20
C LYS A 162 6.95 22.31 -6.81
N TYR A 163 7.39 21.20 -7.38
CA TYR A 163 8.73 20.62 -7.15
C TYR A 163 9.72 21.02 -8.23
N THR A 164 9.24 21.17 -9.47
CA THR A 164 10.01 21.56 -10.65
C THR A 164 9.15 22.46 -11.54
N GLU A 165 9.73 22.96 -12.62
CA GLU A 165 8.96 23.71 -13.63
C GLU A 165 7.94 22.82 -14.36
N ASN A 166 8.15 21.50 -14.39
CA ASN A 166 7.27 20.54 -15.06
C ASN A 166 6.17 19.98 -14.13
N THR A 167 6.16 20.33 -12.85
CA THR A 167 5.13 19.85 -11.91
C THR A 167 3.76 20.37 -12.31
N ILE A 168 2.80 19.49 -12.52
CA ILE A 168 1.41 19.86 -12.77
C ILE A 168 0.80 20.35 -11.44
N THR A 169 0.52 21.64 -11.36
CA THR A 169 -0.07 22.28 -10.17
C THR A 169 -1.50 22.73 -10.37
N ASP A 170 -1.96 22.78 -11.62
CA ASP A 170 -3.36 23.04 -11.96
C ASP A 170 -4.19 21.76 -11.85
N ARG A 171 -5.29 21.82 -11.12
CA ARG A 171 -6.15 20.65 -10.83
C ARG A 171 -6.84 20.11 -12.07
N GLU A 172 -7.31 20.98 -12.96
CA GLU A 172 -8.02 20.55 -14.15
C GLU A 172 -7.06 19.97 -15.19
N GLU A 173 -5.83 20.49 -15.26
CA GLU A 173 -4.76 19.89 -16.06
C GLU A 173 -4.41 18.49 -15.51
N LEU A 174 -4.25 18.35 -14.20
CA LEU A 174 -3.99 17.05 -13.56
C LEU A 174 -5.12 16.05 -13.83
N LYS A 175 -6.38 16.46 -13.72
CA LYS A 175 -7.52 15.58 -14.03
C LYS A 175 -7.49 15.10 -15.48
N ARG A 176 -7.17 15.98 -16.44
CA ARG A 176 -7.03 15.60 -17.87
C ARG A 176 -5.90 14.59 -18.06
N GLU A 177 -4.77 14.78 -17.39
CA GLU A 177 -3.65 13.83 -17.42
C GLU A 177 -4.06 12.48 -16.81
N LEU A 178 -4.73 12.47 -15.64
CA LEU A 178 -5.21 11.26 -14.99
C LEU A 178 -6.20 10.48 -15.85
N LEU A 179 -7.07 11.15 -16.61
CA LEU A 179 -7.97 10.49 -17.56
C LEU A 179 -7.20 9.74 -18.66
N LYS A 180 -6.16 10.36 -19.24
CA LYS A 180 -5.28 9.71 -20.23
C LYS A 180 -4.59 8.50 -19.64
N ILE A 181 -4.04 8.64 -18.44
CA ILE A 181 -3.38 7.54 -17.71
C ILE A 181 -4.35 6.39 -17.45
N ASN A 182 -5.58 6.68 -17.03
CA ASN A 182 -6.58 5.66 -16.76
C ASN A 182 -6.99 4.86 -18.00
N ILE A 183 -7.08 5.53 -19.15
CA ILE A 183 -7.37 4.87 -20.44
C ILE A 183 -6.20 3.98 -20.88
N ASN A 184 -5.00 4.51 -20.87
CA ASN A 184 -3.81 3.87 -21.43
C ASN A 184 -3.15 2.86 -20.46
N LYS A 185 -3.50 2.93 -19.17
CA LYS A 185 -2.83 2.18 -18.09
C LYS A 185 -1.30 2.33 -18.13
N LEU A 186 -0.87 3.55 -18.44
CA LEU A 186 0.53 3.95 -18.60
C LEU A 186 0.70 5.38 -18.10
N SER A 187 1.69 5.61 -17.26
CA SER A 187 1.99 6.92 -16.69
C SER A 187 3.46 7.24 -16.84
N PHE A 188 3.75 8.51 -17.10
CA PHE A 188 5.10 9.05 -17.14
C PHE A 188 5.30 10.10 -16.06
N ASP A 189 6.51 10.19 -15.56
CA ASP A 189 7.03 11.33 -14.81
C ASP A 189 8.06 12.00 -15.71
N ASN A 190 7.76 13.17 -16.18
CA ASN A 190 8.64 13.94 -17.04
C ASN A 190 9.35 15.03 -16.23
N MET A 191 10.17 14.61 -15.27
CA MET A 191 10.87 15.51 -14.33
C MET A 191 9.89 16.37 -13.50
N GLU A 192 8.74 15.82 -13.14
CA GLU A 192 7.71 16.53 -12.37
C GLU A 192 8.04 16.59 -10.89
N HIS A 193 8.60 15.48 -10.33
CA HIS A 193 8.99 15.40 -8.93
C HIS A 193 10.44 15.83 -8.69
N SER A 194 11.33 15.56 -9.64
CA SER A 194 12.74 15.92 -9.57
C SER A 194 13.26 16.23 -10.99
N VAL A 195 14.03 17.30 -11.15
CA VAL A 195 14.66 17.67 -12.43
C VAL A 195 15.63 16.63 -12.99
N ASN A 196 16.09 15.71 -12.14
CA ASN A 196 17.06 14.68 -12.50
C ASN A 196 16.41 13.29 -12.70
N ILE A 197 15.08 13.20 -12.67
CA ILE A 197 14.37 11.91 -12.74
C ILE A 197 13.28 12.00 -13.81
N ARG A 198 13.34 11.08 -14.77
CA ARG A 198 12.19 10.65 -15.58
C ARG A 198 11.76 9.28 -15.12
N ALA A 199 10.49 8.95 -15.24
CA ALA A 199 10.01 7.61 -14.89
C ALA A 199 8.85 7.18 -15.78
N VAL A 200 8.70 5.88 -15.91
CA VAL A 200 7.52 5.23 -16.50
C VAL A 200 6.90 4.28 -15.47
N ALA A 201 5.57 4.16 -15.46
CA ALA A 201 4.86 3.27 -14.57
C ALA A 201 3.70 2.54 -15.26
N VAL A 202 3.49 1.28 -14.86
CA VAL A 202 2.37 0.43 -15.29
C VAL A 202 1.69 -0.21 -14.08
N PRO A 203 0.39 -0.57 -14.15
CA PRO A 203 -0.35 -1.08 -13.03
C PRO A 203 -0.18 -2.58 -12.82
N ILE A 204 -0.29 -3.01 -11.57
CA ILE A 204 -0.69 -4.35 -11.19
C ILE A 204 -2.19 -4.29 -10.89
N LEU A 205 -2.97 -5.19 -11.51
CA LEU A 205 -4.42 -5.22 -11.43
C LEU A 205 -4.93 -6.37 -10.56
N ASP A 206 -6.10 -6.19 -9.95
CA ASP A 206 -6.84 -7.29 -9.33
C ASP A 206 -7.84 -7.92 -10.32
N SER A 207 -8.54 -8.99 -9.88
CA SER A 207 -9.56 -9.70 -10.68
C SER A 207 -10.75 -8.82 -11.14
N LYS A 208 -10.91 -7.64 -10.55
CA LYS A 208 -11.94 -6.65 -10.93
C LYS A 208 -11.37 -5.53 -11.79
N ASN A 209 -10.16 -5.73 -12.35
CA ASN A 209 -9.45 -4.75 -13.18
C ASN A 209 -9.15 -3.41 -12.46
N ARG A 210 -9.02 -3.44 -11.12
CA ARG A 210 -8.66 -2.27 -10.32
C ARG A 210 -7.15 -2.25 -10.08
N ILE A 211 -6.56 -1.07 -10.12
CA ILE A 211 -5.12 -0.89 -9.83
C ILE A 211 -4.89 -1.10 -8.33
N VAL A 212 -4.13 -2.12 -7.98
CA VAL A 212 -3.78 -2.45 -6.58
C VAL A 212 -2.37 -2.04 -6.22
N ALA A 213 -1.50 -1.92 -7.20
CA ALA A 213 -0.14 -1.41 -7.08
C ALA A 213 0.34 -0.84 -8.42
N ALA A 214 1.44 -0.12 -8.41
CA ALA A 214 2.14 0.36 -9.59
C ALA A 214 3.60 -0.10 -9.56
N VAL A 215 4.07 -0.66 -10.66
CA VAL A 215 5.50 -0.86 -10.92
C VAL A 215 6.00 0.36 -11.68
N SER A 216 7.13 0.93 -11.27
CA SER A 216 7.74 2.06 -11.94
C SER A 216 9.25 1.90 -12.07
N CYS A 217 9.78 2.48 -13.15
CA CYS A 217 11.20 2.53 -13.48
C CYS A 217 11.66 3.99 -13.51
N PRO A 218 12.23 4.51 -12.40
CA PRO A 218 12.89 5.82 -12.40
C PRO A 218 14.25 5.70 -13.06
N CYS A 219 14.56 6.64 -13.96
CA CYS A 219 15.82 6.71 -14.71
C CYS A 219 16.34 8.14 -14.73
N PHE A 220 17.63 8.30 -15.05
CA PHE A 220 18.15 9.62 -15.40
C PHE A 220 17.53 10.10 -16.71
N PRO A 221 17.27 11.42 -16.90
CA PRO A 221 16.58 11.94 -18.06
C PRO A 221 17.22 11.53 -19.39
N ASP A 222 18.53 11.60 -19.48
CA ASP A 222 19.28 11.26 -20.69
C ASP A 222 19.25 9.76 -21.02
N SER A 223 19.03 8.91 -20.02
CA SER A 223 18.93 7.46 -20.21
C SER A 223 17.51 7.00 -20.58
N LEU A 224 16.48 7.81 -20.34
CA LEU A 224 15.09 7.44 -20.61
C LEU A 224 14.51 8.26 -21.78
N THR A 225 14.94 7.93 -23.00
CA THR A 225 14.28 8.44 -24.20
C THR A 225 12.85 7.92 -24.30
N ASP A 226 11.98 8.57 -25.07
CA ASP A 226 10.58 8.13 -25.21
C ASP A 226 10.48 6.71 -25.81
N GLU A 227 11.34 6.37 -26.78
CA GLU A 227 11.42 5.03 -27.34
C GLU A 227 11.82 3.99 -26.30
N ARG A 228 12.84 4.30 -25.48
CA ARG A 228 13.30 3.41 -24.41
C ARG A 228 12.23 3.25 -23.32
N ALA A 229 11.55 4.34 -22.98
CA ALA A 229 10.46 4.31 -22.01
C ALA A 229 9.31 3.38 -22.45
N LEU A 230 8.93 3.41 -23.74
CA LEU A 230 7.92 2.51 -24.29
C LEU A 230 8.38 1.04 -24.29
N LYS A 231 9.64 0.76 -24.63
CA LYS A 231 10.22 -0.60 -24.55
C LYS A 231 10.22 -1.16 -23.11
N ILE A 232 10.58 -0.31 -22.15
CA ILE A 232 10.52 -0.66 -20.72
C ILE A 232 9.06 -0.92 -20.31
N ALA A 233 8.14 0.00 -20.66
CA ALA A 233 6.71 -0.13 -20.34
C ALA A 233 6.10 -1.43 -20.89
N GLU A 234 6.43 -1.82 -22.11
CA GLU A 234 5.95 -3.08 -22.71
C GLU A 234 6.42 -4.30 -21.93
N SER A 235 7.70 -4.34 -21.54
CA SER A 235 8.24 -5.42 -20.73
C SER A 235 7.62 -5.44 -19.32
N MET A 236 7.45 -4.27 -18.70
CA MET A 236 6.77 -4.14 -17.40
C MET A 236 5.32 -4.62 -17.47
N ARG A 237 4.57 -4.32 -18.55
CA ARG A 237 3.18 -4.80 -18.73
C ARG A 237 3.12 -6.31 -18.70
N LYS A 238 3.98 -7.01 -19.46
CA LYS A 238 4.05 -8.48 -19.46
C LYS A 238 4.30 -9.04 -18.06
N SER A 239 5.25 -8.47 -17.33
CA SER A 239 5.52 -8.85 -15.95
C SER A 239 4.33 -8.55 -15.01
N CYS A 240 3.70 -7.37 -15.12
CA CYS A 240 2.56 -7.01 -14.29
C CYS A 240 1.31 -7.86 -14.57
N GLU A 241 1.10 -8.31 -15.81
CA GLU A 241 0.04 -9.27 -16.15
C GLU A 241 0.25 -10.61 -15.43
N GLU A 242 1.47 -11.15 -15.44
CA GLU A 242 1.79 -12.38 -14.72
C GLU A 242 1.67 -12.22 -13.20
N ILE A 243 2.11 -11.10 -12.66
CA ILE A 243 1.93 -10.76 -11.23
C ILE A 243 0.42 -10.71 -10.89
N SER A 244 -0.38 -10.06 -11.71
CA SER A 244 -1.84 -9.94 -11.53
C SER A 244 -2.52 -11.31 -11.52
N LYS A 245 -2.19 -12.21 -12.48
CA LYS A 245 -2.71 -13.58 -12.50
C LYS A 245 -2.36 -14.36 -11.23
N ARG A 246 -1.12 -14.22 -10.73
CA ARG A 246 -0.71 -14.89 -9.49
C ARG A 246 -1.45 -14.32 -8.27
N LEU A 247 -1.67 -13.01 -8.20
CA LEU A 247 -2.45 -12.41 -7.13
C LEU A 247 -3.91 -12.88 -7.11
N GLU A 248 -4.52 -13.14 -8.27
CA GLU A 248 -5.88 -13.70 -8.36
C GLU A 248 -5.96 -15.09 -7.74
N TYR A 249 -4.93 -15.93 -7.92
CA TYR A 249 -4.89 -17.27 -7.36
C TYR A 249 -4.92 -17.27 -5.82
N PHE A 250 -4.31 -16.28 -5.17
CA PHE A 250 -4.28 -16.15 -3.72
C PHE A 250 -5.52 -15.47 -3.11
N ASN A 251 -6.40 -14.88 -3.95
CA ASN A 251 -7.63 -14.22 -3.53
C ASN A 251 -8.89 -15.08 -3.72
N LYS A 252 -8.72 -16.33 -4.16
CA LYS A 252 -9.79 -17.36 -4.24
C LYS A 252 -9.78 -18.22 -2.99
#